data_2f2ef58410b494c0c9864191c06a6385
#
_entry.id   2f2ef58410b494c0c9864191c06a6385
#
_cell.length_a   1.000
_cell.length_b   1.000
_cell.length_c   1.000
_cell.angle_alpha   90.00
_cell.angle_beta   90.00
_cell.angle_gamma   90.00
#
_symmetry.space_group_name_H-M   'P 1'
#
loop_
_entity.id
_entity.type
_entity.pdbx_description
1 polymer ?
#
loop_
_entity_poly.entity_id
_entity_poly.type
_entity_poly.pdbx_seq_one_letter_code
_entity_poly.pdbx_strand_id
1 'polypeptide(L)'
;SLDQLAASFHLTSRTLRRYLAAVGVSYRHLLEEVRMARAVRYLQANLPVQKVADLLGYADPSNFTRAFRRWTGHPPSFYRH
;
A
#
# COMPACT_ATOMS: atom_id res chain seq x y z
N SER A 1 0.69 8.72 6.96
CA SER A 1 -0.17 9.26 8.01
C SER A 1 -1.62 9.28 7.58
N LEU A 2 -2.51 9.44 8.54
CA LEU A 2 -3.94 9.51 8.24
C LEU A 2 -4.28 10.75 7.39
N ASP A 3 -3.62 11.87 7.64
CA ASP A 3 -3.83 13.09 6.87
C ASP A 3 -3.42 12.92 5.41
N GLN A 4 -2.27 12.29 5.18
CA GLN A 4 -1.80 12.02 3.83
C GLN A 4 -2.73 11.05 3.08
N LEU A 5 -3.21 10.03 3.77
CA LEU A 5 -4.13 9.07 3.19
C LEU A 5 -5.46 9.73 2.83
N ALA A 6 -5.99 10.55 3.73
CA ALA A 6 -7.22 11.29 3.47
C ALA A 6 -7.07 12.21 2.28
N ALA A 7 -5.93 12.92 2.18
CA ALA A 7 -5.66 13.81 1.05
C ALA A 7 -5.64 13.05 -0.28
N SER A 8 -5.12 11.82 -0.30
CA SER A 8 -5.08 11.02 -1.54
C SER A 8 -6.48 10.62 -2.03
N PHE A 9 -7.49 10.65 -1.16
CA PHE A 9 -8.88 10.41 -1.51
C PHE A 9 -9.68 11.71 -1.63
N HIS A 10 -9.02 12.88 -1.56
CA HIS A 10 -9.67 14.18 -1.57
C HIS A 10 -10.63 14.37 -0.40
N LEU A 11 -10.27 13.82 0.76
CA LEU A 11 -11.06 13.89 1.99
C LEU A 11 -10.27 14.56 3.11
N THR A 12 -10.98 15.04 4.13
CA THR A 12 -10.33 15.41 5.38
C THR A 12 -10.11 14.18 6.25
N SER A 13 -9.17 14.28 7.20
CA SER A 13 -8.94 13.20 8.16
C SER A 13 -10.19 12.86 8.94
N ARG A 14 -10.97 13.87 9.32
CA ARG A 14 -12.23 13.69 10.06
C ARG A 14 -13.23 12.87 9.24
N THR A 15 -13.41 13.21 7.96
CA THR A 15 -14.33 12.51 7.08
C THR A 15 -13.88 11.06 6.87
N LEU A 16 -12.58 10.85 6.69
CA LEU A 16 -12.04 9.50 6.53
C LEU A 16 -12.26 8.67 7.79
N ARG A 17 -12.02 9.23 8.98
CA ARG A 17 -12.26 8.51 10.24
C ARG A 17 -13.73 8.11 10.40
N ARG A 18 -14.62 9.01 10.05
CA ARG A 18 -16.06 8.73 10.13
C ARG A 18 -16.46 7.62 9.17
N TYR A 19 -15.93 7.65 7.95
CA TYR A 19 -16.17 6.60 6.97
C TYR A 19 -15.65 5.24 7.46
N LEU A 20 -14.43 5.18 7.96
CA LEU A 20 -13.83 3.94 8.45
C LEU A 20 -14.64 3.36 9.62
N ALA A 21 -15.08 4.22 10.54
CA ALA A 21 -15.92 3.78 11.66
C ALA A 21 -17.25 3.23 11.18
N ALA A 22 -17.85 3.86 10.18
CA ALA A 22 -19.15 3.44 9.65
C ALA A 22 -19.11 2.07 8.96
N VAL A 23 -18.01 1.77 8.25
CA VAL A 23 -17.87 0.51 7.51
C VAL A 23 -17.12 -0.57 8.31
N GLY A 24 -16.63 -0.25 9.50
CA GLY A 24 -15.93 -1.21 10.35
C GLY A 24 -14.54 -1.59 9.87
N VAL A 25 -13.89 -0.75 9.05
CA VAL A 25 -12.54 -1.00 8.53
C VAL A 25 -11.54 -0.17 9.31
N SER A 26 -10.41 -0.80 9.70
CA SER A 26 -9.35 -0.09 10.40
C SER A 26 -8.53 0.77 9.42
N TYR A 27 -7.96 1.86 9.95
CA TYR A 27 -7.02 2.68 9.19
C TYR A 27 -5.84 1.83 8.67
N ARG A 28 -5.33 0.95 9.53
CA ARG A 28 -4.19 0.09 9.16
C ARG A 28 -4.52 -0.81 7.97
N HIS A 29 -5.71 -1.40 7.98
CA HIS A 29 -6.15 -2.25 6.87
C HIS A 29 -6.23 -1.45 5.58
N LEU A 30 -6.83 -0.26 5.65
CA LEU A 30 -6.95 0.60 4.47
C LEU A 30 -5.57 1.01 3.94
N LEU A 31 -4.63 1.33 4.83
CA LEU A 31 -3.27 1.69 4.44
C LEU A 31 -2.57 0.53 3.71
N GLU A 32 -2.74 -0.70 4.19
CA GLU A 32 -2.19 -1.88 3.53
C GLU A 32 -2.80 -2.09 2.15
N GLU A 33 -4.10 -1.90 2.00
CA GLU A 33 -4.77 -2.01 0.71
C GLU A 33 -4.23 -0.99 -0.29
N VAL A 34 -4.03 0.25 0.14
CA VAL A 34 -3.48 1.31 -0.72
C VAL A 34 -2.05 0.98 -1.12
N ARG A 35 -1.23 0.53 -0.18
CA ARG A 35 0.16 0.15 -0.47
C ARG A 35 0.24 -1.04 -1.41
N MET A 36 -0.60 -2.03 -1.21
CA MET A 36 -0.66 -3.19 -2.09
C MET A 36 -1.01 -2.78 -3.52
N ALA A 37 -2.03 -1.95 -3.69
CA ALA A 37 -2.45 -1.50 -5.01
C ALA A 37 -1.34 -0.71 -5.73
N ARG A 38 -0.63 0.16 -5.00
CA ARG A 38 0.51 0.89 -5.56
C ARG A 38 1.63 -0.05 -5.96
N ALA A 39 1.95 -1.03 -5.10
CA ALA A 39 3.00 -1.99 -5.37
C ALA A 39 2.71 -2.76 -6.67
N VAL A 40 1.50 -3.27 -6.82
CA VAL A 40 1.10 -4.01 -8.02
C VAL A 40 1.27 -3.14 -9.26
N ARG A 41 0.82 -1.89 -9.22
CA ARG A 41 0.95 -0.99 -10.36
C ARG A 41 2.42 -0.73 -10.74
N TYR A 42 3.28 -0.48 -9.75
CA TYR A 42 4.71 -0.30 -10.00
C TYR A 42 5.35 -1.55 -10.60
N LEU A 43 5.00 -2.71 -10.06
CA LEU A 43 5.55 -3.98 -10.56
C LEU A 43 5.06 -4.27 -11.98
N GLN A 44 3.82 -3.99 -12.28
CA GLN A 44 3.28 -4.14 -13.64
C GLN A 44 3.91 -3.17 -14.63
N ALA A 45 4.41 -2.04 -14.14
CA ALA A 45 5.19 -1.10 -14.94
C ALA A 45 6.67 -1.52 -15.03
N ASN A 46 7.01 -2.69 -14.50
CA ASN A 46 8.37 -3.28 -14.53
C ASN A 46 9.42 -2.50 -13.74
N LEU A 47 9.01 -1.73 -12.71
CA LEU A 47 9.99 -1.13 -11.83
C LEU A 47 10.73 -2.22 -11.05
N PRO A 48 12.04 -2.07 -10.81
CA PRO A 48 12.78 -3.02 -9.96
C PRO A 48 12.19 -3.07 -8.55
N VAL A 49 12.26 -4.24 -7.93
CA VAL A 49 11.71 -4.45 -6.58
C VAL A 49 12.29 -3.45 -5.57
N GLN A 50 13.59 -3.16 -5.68
CA GLN A 50 14.23 -2.18 -4.81
C GLN A 50 13.59 -0.80 -4.96
N LYS A 51 13.29 -0.39 -6.19
CA LYS A 51 12.66 0.90 -6.45
C LYS A 51 11.25 0.95 -5.87
N VAL A 52 10.50 -0.14 -6.03
CA VAL A 52 9.15 -0.23 -5.46
C VAL A 52 9.21 -0.11 -3.94
N ALA A 53 10.13 -0.83 -3.30
CA ALA A 53 10.32 -0.75 -1.85
C ALA A 53 10.62 0.69 -1.41
N ASP A 54 11.52 1.37 -2.13
CA ASP A 54 11.88 2.76 -1.83
C ASP A 54 10.67 3.69 -1.95
N LEU A 55 9.91 3.56 -3.03
CA LEU A 55 8.73 4.40 -3.27
C LEU A 55 7.65 4.21 -2.21
N LEU A 56 7.58 3.03 -1.63
CA LEU A 56 6.61 2.73 -0.58
C LEU A 56 7.13 2.98 0.83
N GLY A 57 8.38 3.44 0.95
CA GLY A 57 8.95 3.82 2.23
C GLY A 57 9.52 2.68 3.06
N TYR A 58 9.82 1.54 2.44
CA TYR A 58 10.48 0.42 3.14
C TYR A 58 11.97 0.64 3.24
N ALA A 59 12.55 0.26 4.38
CA ALA A 59 13.98 0.42 4.62
C ALA A 59 14.83 -0.44 3.68
N ASP A 60 14.35 -1.63 3.34
CA ASP A 60 15.04 -2.51 2.42
C ASP A 60 14.04 -3.38 1.64
N PRO A 61 14.48 -3.94 0.49
CA PRO A 61 13.60 -4.77 -0.35
C PRO A 61 13.07 -6.02 0.34
N SER A 62 13.82 -6.59 1.27
CA SER A 62 13.40 -7.80 1.99
C SER A 62 12.14 -7.54 2.83
N ASN A 63 12.11 -6.39 3.51
CA ASN A 63 10.94 -6.00 4.30
C ASN A 63 9.71 -5.82 3.41
N PHE A 64 9.88 -5.17 2.26
CA PHE A 64 8.81 -5.04 1.29
C PHE A 64 8.34 -6.39 0.77
N THR A 65 9.27 -7.26 0.39
CA THR A 65 8.92 -8.59 -0.16
C THR A 65 8.12 -9.40 0.84
N ARG A 66 8.50 -9.38 2.13
CA ARG A 66 7.73 -10.09 3.16
C ARG A 66 6.32 -9.53 3.31
N ALA A 67 6.19 -8.22 3.33
CA ALA A 67 4.87 -7.57 3.42
C ALA A 67 4.02 -7.90 2.20
N PHE A 68 4.61 -7.83 1.01
CA PHE A 68 3.90 -8.09 -0.24
C PHE A 68 3.39 -9.53 -0.31
N ARG A 69 4.20 -10.50 0.10
CA ARG A 69 3.78 -11.90 0.16
C ARG A 69 2.66 -12.11 1.17
N ARG A 70 2.69 -11.39 2.29
CA ARG A 70 1.61 -11.45 3.28
C ARG A 70 0.31 -10.88 2.70
N TRP A 71 0.39 -9.80 1.93
CA TRP A 71 -0.79 -9.16 1.35
C TRP A 71 -1.41 -9.98 0.22
N THR A 72 -0.60 -10.52 -0.67
CA THR A 72 -1.05 -11.11 -1.94
C THR A 72 -0.94 -12.63 -1.99
N GLY A 73 -0.12 -13.22 -1.13
CA GLY A 73 0.21 -14.63 -1.19
C GLY A 73 1.26 -14.98 -2.25
N HIS A 74 1.79 -13.96 -2.96
CA HIS A 74 2.75 -14.18 -4.06
C HIS A 74 3.96 -13.25 -3.90
N PRO A 75 5.14 -13.65 -4.41
CA PRO A 75 6.30 -12.76 -4.43
C PRO A 75 6.08 -11.62 -5.45
N PRO A 76 6.84 -10.51 -5.30
CA PRO A 76 6.71 -9.39 -6.25
C PRO A 76 6.93 -9.78 -7.71
N SER A 77 7.81 -10.74 -7.98
CA SER A 77 8.08 -11.20 -9.35
C SER A 77 6.84 -11.75 -10.05
N PHE A 78 5.85 -12.22 -9.29
CA PHE A 78 4.60 -12.72 -9.84
C PHE A 78 3.87 -11.68 -10.68
N TYR A 79 3.99 -10.40 -10.33
CA TYR A 79 3.29 -9.30 -11.01
C TYR A 79 4.14 -8.59 -12.06
N ARG A 80 5.41 -8.93 -12.18
CA ARG A 80 6.28 -8.34 -13.21
C ARG A 80 6.15 -9.11 -14.51
N HIS A 81 6.29 -8.37 -15.59
CA HIS A 81 6.24 -8.96 -16.95
C HIS A 81 7.61 -9.29 -17.48
#